data_75d5de40ab28d0d829a3a9523dc487d5
#
_entry.id   75d5de40ab28d0d829a3a9523dc487d5
#
_cell.length_a   1.000
_cell.length_b   1.000
_cell.length_c   1.000
_cell.angle_alpha   90.00
_cell.angle_beta   90.00
_cell.angle_gamma   90.00
#
_symmetry.space_group_name_H-M   'P 1'
#
loop_
_entity.id
_entity.type
_entity.pdbx_description
1 polymer ?
#
loop_
_entity_poly.entity_id
_entity_poly.type
_entity_poly.pdbx_seq_one_letter_code
_entity_poly.pdbx_strand_id
1 'polypeptide(L)'
;MQEIFYATKEDILELKNVMDETVAILLQKDWYVADDSSFLGRHIKEEGYTLKYVIDNKIVAFLIVRYPMFCDDNLGYYLPNVTDEMLTEVVHIESIAVLPNFRGHKLQKRLLEMAEQIEKEKHTKYLMATVHPDNIYSMRNFNDQGFVCLLETKKYGGLRRNILLKEI
;
A
#
# COMPACT_ATOMS: atom_id res chain seq x y z
N MET A 1 11.76 -21.16 4.17
CA MET A 1 12.40 -19.87 4.54
C MET A 1 11.39 -18.76 4.31
N GLN A 2 11.32 -17.75 5.17
CA GLN A 2 10.36 -16.64 5.08
C GLN A 2 11.15 -15.33 4.96
N GLU A 3 10.99 -14.61 3.86
CA GLU A 3 11.81 -13.41 3.61
C GLU A 3 11.04 -12.38 2.78
N ILE A 4 11.43 -11.10 2.95
CA ILE A 4 10.92 -9.95 2.17
C ILE A 4 12.01 -9.53 1.18
N PHE A 5 11.61 -9.35 -0.07
CA PHE A 5 12.48 -8.89 -1.16
C PHE A 5 11.82 -7.78 -1.95
N TYR A 6 12.61 -7.02 -2.69
CA TYR A 6 12.08 -6.21 -3.80
C TYR A 6 11.55 -7.14 -4.90
N ALA A 7 10.37 -6.82 -5.41
CA ALA A 7 9.84 -7.51 -6.57
C ALA A 7 10.58 -7.07 -7.85
N THR A 8 10.58 -7.96 -8.84
CA THR A 8 11.16 -7.75 -10.16
C THR A 8 10.10 -7.88 -11.25
N LYS A 9 10.44 -7.58 -12.52
CA LYS A 9 9.49 -7.71 -13.63
C LYS A 9 9.00 -9.14 -13.84
N GLU A 10 9.80 -10.11 -13.48
CA GLU A 10 9.48 -11.54 -13.55
C GLU A 10 8.37 -11.94 -12.58
N ASP A 11 8.20 -11.17 -11.50
CA ASP A 11 7.19 -11.43 -10.46
C ASP A 11 5.78 -10.94 -10.81
N ILE A 12 5.62 -10.11 -11.86
CA ILE A 12 4.35 -9.40 -12.15
C ILE A 12 3.16 -10.37 -12.24
N LEU A 13 3.32 -11.49 -12.90
CA LEU A 13 2.24 -12.48 -13.03
C LEU A 13 1.84 -13.06 -11.67
N GLU A 14 2.81 -13.39 -10.83
CA GLU A 14 2.54 -13.95 -9.51
C GLU A 14 1.94 -12.90 -8.57
N LEU A 15 2.42 -11.65 -8.60
CA LEU A 15 1.83 -10.52 -7.87
C LEU A 15 0.37 -10.30 -8.26
N LYS A 16 0.08 -10.34 -9.58
CA LYS A 16 -1.30 -10.21 -10.08
C LYS A 16 -2.19 -11.34 -9.58
N ASN A 17 -1.70 -12.57 -9.56
CA ASN A 17 -2.44 -13.72 -9.01
C ASN A 17 -2.72 -13.54 -7.51
N VAL A 18 -1.75 -13.07 -6.71
CA VAL A 18 -1.96 -12.77 -5.28
C VAL A 18 -3.04 -11.70 -5.10
N MET A 19 -3.02 -10.66 -5.93
CA MET A 19 -4.04 -9.59 -5.92
C MET A 19 -5.42 -10.16 -6.25
N ASP A 20 -5.55 -10.91 -7.34
CA ASP A 20 -6.82 -11.45 -7.80
C ASP A 20 -7.43 -12.44 -6.80
N GLU A 21 -6.64 -13.34 -6.23
CA GLU A 21 -7.09 -14.25 -5.16
C GLU A 21 -7.55 -13.47 -3.91
N THR A 22 -6.85 -12.38 -3.57
CA THR A 22 -7.22 -11.52 -2.44
C THR A 22 -8.55 -10.82 -2.66
N VAL A 23 -8.77 -10.27 -3.87
CA VAL A 23 -10.00 -9.55 -4.23
C VAL A 23 -11.19 -10.50 -4.35
N ALA A 24 -10.98 -11.70 -4.88
CA ALA A 24 -12.04 -12.69 -5.11
C ALA A 24 -12.81 -13.07 -3.83
N ILE A 25 -12.17 -13.00 -2.67
CA ILE A 25 -12.76 -13.39 -1.38
C ILE A 25 -13.22 -12.20 -0.52
N LEU A 26 -13.11 -10.96 -1.04
CA LEU A 26 -13.59 -9.79 -0.29
C LEU A 26 -15.11 -9.83 -0.13
N LEU A 27 -15.57 -9.53 1.07
CA LEU A 27 -16.99 -9.40 1.40
C LEU A 27 -17.66 -8.27 0.61
N GLN A 28 -16.90 -7.18 0.39
CA GLN A 28 -17.34 -6.01 -0.37
C GLN A 28 -16.27 -5.69 -1.42
N LYS A 29 -16.68 -5.66 -2.68
CA LYS A 29 -15.75 -5.44 -3.81
C LYS A 29 -15.14 -4.04 -3.86
N ASP A 30 -15.82 -3.05 -3.27
CA ASP A 30 -15.36 -1.67 -3.19
C ASP A 30 -14.29 -1.43 -2.11
N TRP A 31 -13.99 -2.44 -1.28
CA TRP A 31 -12.93 -2.32 -0.27
C TRP A 31 -11.53 -2.28 -0.87
N TYR A 32 -11.35 -2.82 -2.07
CA TYR A 32 -10.06 -2.87 -2.74
C TYR A 32 -10.25 -2.60 -4.23
N VAL A 33 -9.48 -1.67 -4.77
CA VAL A 33 -9.41 -1.41 -6.21
C VAL A 33 -8.24 -2.22 -6.76
N ALA A 34 -8.56 -3.25 -7.56
CA ALA A 34 -7.53 -4.08 -8.17
C ALA A 34 -6.87 -3.36 -9.35
N ASP A 35 -5.56 -3.44 -9.40
CA ASP A 35 -4.73 -2.86 -10.46
C ASP A 35 -4.46 -3.89 -11.56
N ASP A 36 -4.11 -3.40 -12.74
CA ASP A 36 -3.69 -4.24 -13.85
C ASP A 36 -2.16 -4.52 -13.82
N SER A 37 -1.71 -5.40 -14.71
CA SER A 37 -0.29 -5.76 -14.81
C SER A 37 0.61 -4.59 -15.23
N SER A 38 0.06 -3.61 -15.97
CA SER A 38 0.79 -2.40 -16.37
C SER A 38 1.07 -1.52 -15.15
N PHE A 39 0.08 -1.35 -14.29
CA PHE A 39 0.24 -0.64 -13.01
C PHE A 39 1.31 -1.31 -12.14
N LEU A 40 1.22 -2.64 -11.94
CA LEU A 40 2.23 -3.39 -11.21
C LEU A 40 3.63 -3.20 -11.80
N GLY A 41 3.76 -3.23 -13.14
CA GLY A 41 5.02 -3.04 -13.84
C GLY A 41 5.66 -1.67 -13.57
N ARG A 42 4.88 -0.58 -13.59
CA ARG A 42 5.39 0.77 -13.29
C ARG A 42 5.90 0.89 -11.85
N HIS A 43 5.30 0.17 -10.90
CA HIS A 43 5.68 0.19 -9.49
C HIS A 43 6.78 -0.83 -9.11
N ILE A 44 7.46 -1.41 -10.10
CA ILE A 44 8.68 -2.19 -9.85
C ILE A 44 9.90 -1.26 -9.64
N LYS A 45 10.03 -0.18 -10.43
CA LYS A 45 11.17 0.76 -10.33
C LYS A 45 10.87 2.20 -10.76
N GLU A 46 9.84 2.43 -11.57
CA GLU A 46 9.65 3.74 -12.24
C GLU A 46 8.93 4.74 -11.32
N GLU A 47 7.79 4.35 -10.77
CA GLU A 47 6.93 5.21 -9.94
C GLU A 47 7.03 4.88 -8.44
N GLY A 48 7.88 3.93 -8.07
CA GLY A 48 8.04 3.45 -6.72
C GLY A 48 8.73 2.09 -6.67
N TYR A 49 8.30 1.24 -5.75
CA TYR A 49 8.77 -0.15 -5.67
C TYR A 49 7.70 -1.05 -5.06
N THR A 50 7.88 -2.35 -5.27
CA THR A 50 7.03 -3.38 -4.67
C THR A 50 7.88 -4.29 -3.79
N LEU A 51 7.45 -4.48 -2.54
CA LEU A 51 7.98 -5.52 -1.65
C LEU A 51 7.14 -6.78 -1.79
N LYS A 52 7.79 -7.95 -1.95
CA LYS A 52 7.15 -9.26 -1.95
C LYS A 52 7.56 -10.05 -0.72
N TYR A 53 6.60 -10.75 -0.12
CA TYR A 53 6.84 -11.70 0.96
C TYR A 53 6.81 -13.10 0.40
N VAL A 54 7.92 -13.82 0.55
CA VAL A 54 8.10 -15.17 -0.01
C VAL A 54 8.13 -16.22 1.10
N ILE A 55 7.35 -17.27 0.93
CA ILE A 55 7.37 -18.48 1.77
C ILE A 55 7.49 -19.67 0.83
N ASP A 56 8.50 -20.51 1.06
CA ASP A 56 8.75 -21.74 0.30
C ASP A 56 8.72 -21.52 -1.23
N ASN A 57 9.44 -20.49 -1.69
CA ASN A 57 9.55 -20.03 -3.07
C ASN A 57 8.24 -19.54 -3.72
N LYS A 58 7.22 -19.23 -2.93
CA LYS A 58 5.95 -18.67 -3.41
C LYS A 58 5.76 -17.26 -2.86
N ILE A 59 5.32 -16.32 -3.68
CA ILE A 59 4.87 -14.99 -3.23
C ILE A 59 3.51 -15.17 -2.55
N VAL A 60 3.43 -14.83 -1.27
CA VAL A 60 2.21 -14.98 -0.47
C VAL A 60 1.59 -13.66 -0.04
N ALA A 61 2.36 -12.59 -0.15
CA ALA A 61 1.90 -11.23 0.11
C ALA A 61 2.80 -10.22 -0.62
N PHE A 62 2.28 -9.02 -0.84
CA PHE A 62 3.07 -7.90 -1.35
C PHE A 62 2.57 -6.57 -0.82
N LEU A 63 3.41 -5.55 -0.95
CA LEU A 63 3.11 -4.15 -0.66
C LEU A 63 3.71 -3.28 -1.76
N ILE A 64 2.90 -2.38 -2.33
CA ILE A 64 3.32 -1.40 -3.32
C ILE A 64 3.53 -0.06 -2.63
N VAL A 65 4.70 0.53 -2.85
CA VAL A 65 5.05 1.89 -2.47
C VAL A 65 5.11 2.73 -3.73
N ARG A 66 4.45 3.89 -3.71
CA ARG A 66 4.43 4.85 -4.82
C ARG A 66 4.93 6.22 -4.36
N TYR A 67 5.70 6.88 -5.22
CA TYR A 67 6.12 8.28 -5.08
C TYR A 67 5.23 9.17 -5.94
N PRO A 68 4.16 9.77 -5.40
CA PRO A 68 3.18 10.51 -6.20
C PRO A 68 3.70 11.86 -6.68
N MET A 69 4.71 12.43 -6.03
CA MET A 69 5.29 13.72 -6.34
C MET A 69 4.21 14.80 -6.50
N PHE A 70 4.13 15.47 -7.67
CA PHE A 70 3.14 16.52 -7.97
C PHE A 70 1.89 16.01 -8.72
N CYS A 71 1.64 14.69 -8.72
CA CYS A 71 0.42 14.15 -9.32
C CYS A 71 -0.83 14.67 -8.60
N ASP A 72 -1.90 14.89 -9.33
CA ASP A 72 -3.17 15.44 -8.79
C ASP A 72 -3.80 14.54 -7.72
N ASP A 73 -3.46 13.26 -7.71
CA ASP A 73 -3.95 12.28 -6.75
C ASP A 73 -3.05 12.10 -5.51
N ASN A 74 -1.98 12.94 -5.38
CA ASN A 74 -1.12 12.91 -4.20
C ASN A 74 -1.95 13.18 -2.94
N LEU A 75 -1.94 12.22 -2.02
CA LEU A 75 -2.65 12.35 -0.73
C LEU A 75 -2.10 13.48 0.15
N GLY A 76 -0.89 13.95 -0.11
CA GLY A 76 -0.29 15.11 0.55
C GLY A 76 -1.12 16.39 0.44
N TYR A 77 -1.98 16.51 -0.58
CA TYR A 77 -2.91 17.64 -0.69
C TYR A 77 -3.95 17.71 0.45
N TYR A 78 -4.09 16.65 1.23
CA TYR A 78 -4.93 16.64 2.44
C TYR A 78 -4.19 17.07 3.71
N LEU A 79 -2.86 17.32 3.62
CA LEU A 79 -2.07 17.81 4.76
C LEU A 79 -2.41 19.28 5.05
N PRO A 80 -2.44 19.71 6.32
CA PRO A 80 -2.63 21.11 6.66
C PRO A 80 -1.45 21.96 6.19
N ASN A 81 -1.76 23.14 5.60
CA ASN A 81 -0.75 24.09 5.10
C ASN A 81 0.28 23.44 4.16
N VAL A 82 -0.18 22.54 3.29
CA VAL A 82 0.68 21.80 2.36
C VAL A 82 1.55 22.73 1.52
N THR A 83 2.82 22.37 1.37
CA THR A 83 3.81 23.03 0.51
C THR A 83 4.30 22.06 -0.57
N ASP A 84 4.93 22.59 -1.62
CA ASP A 84 5.54 21.76 -2.67
C ASP A 84 6.62 20.82 -2.10
N GLU A 85 7.38 21.28 -1.11
CA GLU A 85 8.36 20.44 -0.42
C GLU A 85 7.68 19.25 0.26
N MET A 86 6.60 19.49 1.01
CA MET A 86 5.84 18.43 1.67
C MET A 86 5.32 17.41 0.67
N LEU A 87 4.85 17.82 -0.52
CA LEU A 87 4.37 16.89 -1.56
C LEU A 87 5.48 15.93 -2.02
N THR A 88 6.72 16.38 -2.07
CA THR A 88 7.86 15.53 -2.46
C THR A 88 8.32 14.57 -1.35
N GLU A 89 7.90 14.82 -0.12
CA GLU A 89 8.19 14.00 1.06
C GLU A 89 7.08 12.99 1.37
N VAL A 90 6.00 12.99 0.57
CA VAL A 90 4.89 12.03 0.70
C VAL A 90 5.16 10.76 -0.09
N VAL A 91 4.89 9.64 0.53
CA VAL A 91 4.89 8.31 -0.08
C VAL A 91 3.56 7.63 0.17
N HIS A 92 2.99 7.04 -0.87
CA HIS A 92 1.78 6.24 -0.76
C HIS A 92 2.11 4.78 -0.47
N ILE A 93 1.47 4.22 0.55
CA ILE A 93 1.25 2.78 0.65
C ILE A 93 0.05 2.48 -0.25
N GLU A 94 0.35 2.17 -1.52
CA GLU A 94 -0.63 2.16 -2.60
C GLU A 94 -1.52 0.93 -2.55
N SER A 95 -0.93 -0.24 -2.28
CA SER A 95 -1.64 -1.50 -2.24
C SER A 95 -0.94 -2.50 -1.33
N ILE A 96 -1.71 -3.27 -0.57
CA ILE A 96 -1.22 -4.42 0.19
C ILE A 96 -2.17 -5.59 -0.04
N ALA A 97 -1.64 -6.73 -0.44
CA ALA A 97 -2.40 -7.96 -0.56
C ALA A 97 -1.71 -9.11 0.18
N VAL A 98 -2.52 -9.95 0.81
CA VAL A 98 -2.07 -11.17 1.49
C VAL A 98 -2.99 -12.31 1.08
N LEU A 99 -2.42 -13.39 0.57
CA LEU A 99 -3.18 -14.59 0.21
C LEU A 99 -4.05 -15.06 1.39
N PRO A 100 -5.28 -15.49 1.14
CA PRO A 100 -6.25 -15.86 2.17
C PRO A 100 -5.70 -16.82 3.22
N ASN A 101 -5.01 -17.86 2.78
CA ASN A 101 -4.46 -18.92 3.65
C ASN A 101 -3.26 -18.46 4.50
N PHE A 102 -2.73 -17.26 4.24
CA PHE A 102 -1.60 -16.67 4.98
C PHE A 102 -2.01 -15.48 5.85
N ARG A 103 -3.30 -15.19 5.94
CA ARG A 103 -3.82 -14.17 6.86
C ARG A 103 -3.64 -14.59 8.32
N GLY A 104 -3.59 -13.61 9.22
CA GLY A 104 -3.36 -13.87 10.65
C GLY A 104 -1.88 -14.06 11.04
N HIS A 105 -0.96 -14.16 10.07
CA HIS A 105 0.48 -14.34 10.33
C HIS A 105 1.28 -13.01 10.36
N LYS A 106 0.59 -11.88 10.48
CA LYS A 106 1.18 -10.52 10.57
C LYS A 106 2.03 -10.12 9.34
N LEU A 107 1.79 -10.72 8.16
CA LEU A 107 2.58 -10.44 6.95
C LEU A 107 2.43 -8.98 6.52
N GLN A 108 1.22 -8.42 6.56
CA GLN A 108 0.97 -7.00 6.27
C GLN A 108 1.80 -6.10 7.20
N LYS A 109 1.81 -6.39 8.51
CA LYS A 109 2.60 -5.65 9.48
C LYS A 109 4.08 -5.64 9.11
N ARG A 110 4.65 -6.81 8.81
CA ARG A 110 6.08 -6.94 8.47
C ARG A 110 6.43 -6.20 7.19
N LEU A 111 5.55 -6.22 6.18
CA LEU A 111 5.73 -5.45 4.96
C LEU A 111 5.69 -3.94 5.21
N LEU A 112 4.76 -3.45 6.04
CA LEU A 112 4.68 -2.05 6.44
C LEU A 112 5.93 -1.60 7.23
N GLU A 113 6.38 -2.41 8.18
CA GLU A 113 7.60 -2.13 8.96
C GLU A 113 8.84 -2.02 8.05
N MET A 114 8.97 -2.93 7.07
CA MET A 114 10.07 -2.88 6.10
C MET A 114 9.98 -1.63 5.21
N ALA A 115 8.79 -1.31 4.69
CA ALA A 115 8.59 -0.10 3.89
C ALA A 115 8.92 1.16 4.68
N GLU A 116 8.46 1.27 5.93
CA GLU A 116 8.77 2.39 6.82
C GLU A 116 10.28 2.54 7.06
N GLN A 117 10.98 1.44 7.31
CA GLN A 117 12.44 1.47 7.48
C GLN A 117 13.14 1.98 6.23
N ILE A 118 12.77 1.48 5.05
CA ILE A 118 13.33 1.92 3.77
C ILE A 118 13.08 3.42 3.56
N GLU A 119 11.88 3.90 3.85
CA GLU A 119 11.50 5.28 3.61
C GLU A 119 12.15 6.24 4.61
N LYS A 120 12.38 5.84 5.86
CA LYS A 120 13.18 6.62 6.83
C LYS A 120 14.63 6.85 6.34
N GLU A 121 15.22 5.85 5.71
CA GLU A 121 16.58 5.98 5.13
C GLU A 121 16.60 6.93 3.92
N LYS A 122 15.48 7.13 3.25
CA LYS A 122 15.31 8.05 2.11
C LYS A 122 14.84 9.45 2.51
N HIS A 123 14.70 9.71 3.81
CA HIS A 123 14.22 10.99 4.35
C HIS A 123 12.78 11.34 3.97
N THR A 124 11.96 10.35 3.69
CA THR A 124 10.49 10.50 3.59
C THR A 124 9.95 10.94 4.95
N LYS A 125 8.96 11.81 4.96
CA LYS A 125 8.32 12.29 6.20
C LYS A 125 6.89 11.77 6.38
N TYR A 126 6.19 11.50 5.29
CA TYR A 126 4.76 11.19 5.33
C TYR A 126 4.47 9.88 4.60
N LEU A 127 4.09 8.85 5.34
CA LEU A 127 3.47 7.66 4.75
C LEU A 127 1.96 7.86 4.74
N MET A 128 1.35 7.76 3.57
CA MET A 128 -0.09 7.95 3.41
C MET A 128 -0.73 6.77 2.69
N ALA A 129 -1.97 6.48 3.05
CA ALA A 129 -2.74 5.38 2.48
C ALA A 129 -4.22 5.72 2.41
N THR A 130 -4.97 4.98 1.59
CA THR A 130 -6.43 5.02 1.60
C THR A 130 -7.00 3.66 2.00
N VAL A 131 -8.03 3.67 2.86
CA VAL A 131 -8.73 2.46 3.28
C VAL A 131 -10.24 2.71 3.29
N HIS A 132 -11.03 1.76 2.80
CA HIS A 132 -12.49 1.84 2.94
C HIS A 132 -12.86 1.87 4.43
N PRO A 133 -13.71 2.82 4.90
CA PRO A 133 -14.01 2.98 6.33
C PRO A 133 -14.60 1.73 6.99
N ASP A 134 -15.36 0.93 6.23
CA ASP A 134 -15.98 -0.30 6.74
C ASP A 134 -15.03 -1.52 6.68
N ASN A 135 -13.84 -1.38 6.09
CA ASN A 135 -12.81 -2.43 6.12
C ASN A 135 -12.06 -2.38 7.45
N ILE A 136 -12.73 -2.84 8.51
CA ILE A 136 -12.23 -2.81 9.89
C ILE A 136 -10.90 -3.55 10.07
N TYR A 137 -10.64 -4.58 9.27
CA TYR A 137 -9.40 -5.36 9.34
C TYR A 137 -8.21 -4.54 8.84
N SER A 138 -8.36 -3.89 7.68
CA SER A 138 -7.32 -3.01 7.15
C SER A 138 -7.11 -1.78 8.03
N MET A 139 -8.21 -1.13 8.47
CA MET A 139 -8.14 0.00 9.41
C MET A 139 -7.37 -0.34 10.68
N ARG A 140 -7.67 -1.50 11.29
CA ARG A 140 -6.96 -1.95 12.49
C ARG A 140 -5.48 -2.16 12.23
N ASN A 141 -5.12 -2.83 11.12
CA ASN A 141 -3.72 -3.07 10.77
C ASN A 141 -2.92 -1.78 10.61
N PHE A 142 -3.49 -0.75 9.97
CA PHE A 142 -2.85 0.55 9.83
C PHE A 142 -2.77 1.29 11.18
N ASN A 143 -3.85 1.31 11.97
CA ASN A 143 -3.87 1.94 13.29
C ASN A 143 -2.83 1.31 14.24
N ASP A 144 -2.71 -0.02 14.23
CA ASP A 144 -1.71 -0.76 15.04
C ASP A 144 -0.26 -0.43 14.62
N GLN A 145 -0.06 0.12 13.41
CA GLN A 145 1.22 0.61 12.90
C GLN A 145 1.41 2.13 13.08
N GLY A 146 0.51 2.80 13.80
CA GLY A 146 0.61 4.22 14.12
C GLY A 146 0.08 5.17 13.05
N PHE A 147 -0.65 4.67 12.05
CA PHE A 147 -1.38 5.55 11.14
C PHE A 147 -2.61 6.15 11.84
N VAL A 148 -2.89 7.41 11.54
CA VAL A 148 -4.09 8.12 11.98
C VAL A 148 -4.97 8.47 10.78
N CYS A 149 -6.28 8.51 10.97
CA CYS A 149 -7.21 8.95 9.96
C CYS A 149 -7.30 10.48 9.98
N LEU A 150 -6.98 11.13 8.86
CA LEU A 150 -7.13 12.58 8.71
C LEU A 150 -8.59 12.95 8.43
N LEU A 151 -9.22 12.28 7.48
CA LEU A 151 -10.60 12.51 7.08
C LEU A 151 -11.14 11.35 6.24
N GLU A 152 -12.45 11.29 6.09
CA GLU A 152 -13.13 10.47 5.10
C GLU A 152 -13.50 11.31 3.88
N THR A 153 -13.28 10.77 2.68
CA THR A 153 -13.64 11.41 1.41
C THR A 153 -14.06 10.37 0.36
N LYS A 154 -14.44 10.82 -0.81
CA LYS A 154 -14.71 9.97 -1.97
C LYS A 154 -13.54 10.00 -2.94
N LYS A 155 -13.06 8.83 -3.35
CA LYS A 155 -11.99 8.64 -4.34
C LYS A 155 -12.41 7.58 -5.36
N TYR A 156 -11.60 7.36 -6.39
CA TYR A 156 -11.77 6.26 -7.35
C TYR A 156 -13.19 6.19 -7.96
N GLY A 157 -13.72 7.35 -8.39
CA GLY A 157 -15.06 7.40 -8.99
C GLY A 157 -16.22 7.38 -8.00
N GLY A 158 -15.99 7.78 -6.75
CA GLY A 158 -17.05 7.95 -5.74
C GLY A 158 -17.02 6.95 -4.58
N LEU A 159 -15.99 6.11 -4.50
CA LEU A 159 -15.82 5.15 -3.41
C LEU A 159 -15.39 5.86 -2.11
N ARG A 160 -16.01 5.51 -0.99
CA ARG A 160 -15.64 6.02 0.34
C ARG A 160 -14.22 5.58 0.71
N ARG A 161 -13.41 6.52 1.18
CA ARG A 161 -12.03 6.25 1.66
C ARG A 161 -11.68 7.12 2.86
N ASN A 162 -11.12 6.50 3.87
CA ASN A 162 -10.35 7.19 4.89
C ASN A 162 -8.97 7.50 4.33
N ILE A 163 -8.52 8.74 4.50
CA ILE A 163 -7.14 9.15 4.22
C ILE A 163 -6.34 8.95 5.50
N LEU A 164 -5.37 8.07 5.43
CA LEU A 164 -4.51 7.71 6.56
C LEU A 164 -3.14 8.36 6.43
N LEU A 165 -2.60 8.80 7.55
CA LEU A 165 -1.27 9.43 7.66
C LEU A 165 -0.47 8.77 8.78
N LYS A 166 0.82 8.56 8.52
CA LYS A 166 1.86 8.35 9.53
C LYS A 166 3.04 9.25 9.23
N GLU A 167 3.42 10.09 10.20
CA GLU A 167 4.67 10.84 10.16
C GLU A 167 5.82 9.94 10.64
N ILE A 168 6.98 9.95 9.95
CA ILE A 168 8.11 9.06 10.22
C ILE A 168 9.46 9.80 10.31
#